data_c2971e84ce77091531ae521b18a6339c
#
_entry.id   c2971e84ce77091531ae521b18a6339c
#
_cell.length_a   1.000
_cell.length_b   1.000
_cell.length_c   1.000
_cell.angle_alpha   90.00
_cell.angle_beta   90.00
_cell.angle_gamma   90.00
#
_symmetry.space_group_name_H-M   'P 1'
#
loop_
_entity.id
_entity.type
_entity.pdbx_description
1 polymer ?
#
loop_
_entity_poly.entity_id
_entity_poly.type
_entity_poly.pdbx_seq_one_letter_code
_entity_poly.pdbx_strand_id
1 'polypeptide(L)'
;MPTRRTYPLISLGLAALLLVAAMPSFAEKADRDKPINVESDRMEYDDTRLVSTFIGRVVLVQGTLIIRADRLVLREDAQGYQYGVATGRPATFRQKRDNNDKRDDVEQFIEGEGLTIDYDGKADVLTLRQQAVLRRLEQDKLMDEVHGALIIYRGETEFYTVDGAERSGSGRVRLTMQPRSKNSPTQPAAPAAQPATPLKPADALSPAPGVRR
;
A
#
# COMPACT_ATOMS: atom_id res chain seq x y z
N MET A 1 31.77 -43.99 53.95
CA MET A 1 30.75 -42.93 53.91
C MET A 1 30.73 -42.38 52.48
N PRO A 2 29.65 -42.58 51.68
CA PRO A 2 29.57 -42.03 50.33
C PRO A 2 28.79 -40.70 50.36
N THR A 3 29.42 -39.66 49.84
CA THR A 3 28.85 -38.31 49.66
C THR A 3 27.87 -38.31 48.48
N ARG A 4 26.61 -38.06 48.77
CA ARG A 4 25.56 -37.85 47.75
C ARG A 4 25.74 -36.49 47.05
N ARG A 5 26.06 -36.48 45.74
CA ARG A 5 25.97 -35.28 44.89
C ARG A 5 24.50 -35.07 44.49
N THR A 6 23.91 -34.01 44.97
CA THR A 6 22.62 -33.51 44.52
C THR A 6 22.86 -32.65 43.29
N TYR A 7 22.30 -33.05 42.13
CA TYR A 7 22.32 -32.25 40.89
C TYR A 7 21.12 -31.29 40.90
N PRO A 8 21.27 -30.04 40.54
CA PRO A 8 20.16 -29.08 40.44
C PRO A 8 19.35 -29.33 39.15
N LEU A 9 18.20 -29.96 39.25
CA LEU A 9 17.22 -30.14 38.17
C LEU A 9 16.37 -28.87 37.90
N ILE A 10 16.77 -27.71 38.41
CA ILE A 10 15.99 -26.46 38.34
C ILE A 10 16.33 -25.62 37.09
N SER A 11 17.43 -25.87 36.39
CA SER A 11 17.87 -25.02 35.25
C SER A 11 17.24 -25.40 33.89
N LEU A 12 16.53 -26.54 33.79
CA LEU A 12 15.93 -26.97 32.50
C LEU A 12 14.50 -26.43 32.27
N GLY A 13 13.83 -25.98 33.31
CA GLY A 13 12.44 -25.46 33.25
C GLY A 13 12.33 -24.02 32.76
N LEU A 14 13.39 -23.22 32.91
CA LEU A 14 13.33 -21.78 32.58
C LEU A 14 13.66 -21.48 31.11
N ALA A 15 14.32 -22.41 30.41
CA ALA A 15 14.64 -22.27 28.98
C ALA A 15 13.45 -22.58 28.04
N ALA A 16 12.47 -23.38 28.50
CA ALA A 16 11.29 -23.75 27.71
C ALA A 16 10.20 -22.67 27.70
N LEU A 17 10.23 -21.69 28.60
CA LEU A 17 9.19 -20.65 28.73
C LEU A 17 9.47 -19.43 27.86
N LEU A 18 10.65 -19.30 27.26
CA LEU A 18 11.04 -18.16 26.42
C LEU A 18 10.82 -18.36 24.91
N LEU A 19 10.31 -19.52 24.47
CA LEU A 19 10.10 -19.82 23.04
C LEU A 19 8.70 -19.52 22.51
N VAL A 20 7.79 -18.95 23.31
CA VAL A 20 6.38 -18.72 22.93
C VAL A 20 6.11 -17.30 22.43
N ALA A 21 7.11 -16.40 22.38
CA ALA A 21 6.87 -14.97 22.17
C ALA A 21 7.22 -14.43 20.78
N ALA A 22 7.28 -15.25 19.74
CA ALA A 22 7.48 -14.76 18.37
C ALA A 22 6.44 -15.32 17.42
N MET A 23 5.16 -15.04 17.67
CA MET A 23 4.16 -15.17 16.63
C MET A 23 4.21 -13.92 15.77
N PRO A 24 4.52 -14.02 14.45
CA PRO A 24 4.39 -12.88 13.58
C PRO A 24 2.93 -12.42 13.59
N SER A 25 2.70 -11.15 13.86
CA SER A 25 1.39 -10.53 13.79
C SER A 25 0.98 -10.44 12.32
N PHE A 26 0.16 -11.37 11.84
CA PHE A 26 -0.45 -11.34 10.51
C PHE A 26 -1.76 -10.55 10.59
N ALA A 27 -1.68 -9.23 10.63
CA ALA A 27 -2.89 -8.40 10.73
C ALA A 27 -3.68 -8.32 9.41
N GLU A 28 -3.03 -8.33 8.26
CA GLU A 28 -3.67 -8.10 6.94
C GLU A 28 -4.24 -9.37 6.31
N LYS A 29 -3.62 -10.52 6.52
CA LYS A 29 -4.23 -11.80 6.12
C LYS A 29 -5.56 -12.06 6.84
N ALA A 30 -5.79 -11.37 7.96
CA ALA A 30 -7.02 -11.46 8.74
C ALA A 30 -8.24 -10.81 8.05
N ASP A 31 -8.08 -9.87 7.12
CA ASP A 31 -9.22 -9.19 6.49
C ASP A 31 -9.95 -10.09 5.50
N ARG A 32 -9.23 -10.94 4.76
CA ARG A 32 -9.83 -11.90 3.81
C ARG A 32 -10.72 -12.96 4.47
N ASP A 33 -10.39 -13.30 5.71
CA ASP A 33 -11.15 -14.29 6.50
C ASP A 33 -12.35 -13.66 7.23
N LYS A 34 -12.54 -12.32 7.10
CA LYS A 34 -13.69 -11.64 7.69
C LYS A 34 -14.92 -11.79 6.80
N PRO A 35 -16.10 -11.83 7.40
CA PRO A 35 -17.35 -11.86 6.66
C PRO A 35 -17.49 -10.59 5.77
N ILE A 36 -18.02 -10.79 4.57
CA ILE A 36 -18.43 -9.69 3.70
C ILE A 36 -19.82 -9.21 4.15
N ASN A 37 -19.94 -7.93 4.46
CA ASN A 37 -21.19 -7.25 4.73
C ASN A 37 -21.49 -6.28 3.58
N VAL A 38 -22.70 -6.30 3.04
CA VAL A 38 -23.11 -5.39 1.96
C VAL A 38 -24.41 -4.72 2.32
N GLU A 39 -24.44 -3.39 2.19
CA GLU A 39 -25.63 -2.55 2.28
C GLU A 39 -25.94 -1.96 0.91
N SER A 40 -27.22 -1.86 0.55
CA SER A 40 -27.70 -1.26 -0.71
C SER A 40 -29.19 -0.91 -0.63
N ASP A 41 -29.67 -0.15 -1.61
CA ASP A 41 -31.11 0.15 -1.70
C ASP A 41 -31.94 -1.05 -2.15
N ARG A 42 -31.34 -1.94 -2.97
CA ARG A 42 -31.98 -3.13 -3.52
C ARG A 42 -30.97 -4.25 -3.68
N MET A 43 -31.40 -5.49 -3.45
CA MET A 43 -30.64 -6.72 -3.69
C MET A 43 -31.46 -7.68 -4.53
N GLU A 44 -30.81 -8.38 -5.46
CA GLU A 44 -31.31 -9.50 -6.25
C GLU A 44 -30.36 -10.68 -6.04
N TYR A 45 -30.88 -11.88 -5.82
CA TYR A 45 -30.07 -13.10 -5.66
C TYR A 45 -30.51 -14.17 -6.65
N ASP A 46 -29.56 -14.71 -7.40
CA ASP A 46 -29.72 -15.84 -8.30
C ASP A 46 -29.07 -17.07 -7.66
N ASP A 47 -29.90 -17.93 -7.06
CA ASP A 47 -29.47 -19.14 -6.37
C ASP A 47 -28.85 -20.18 -7.32
N THR A 48 -29.29 -20.20 -8.58
CA THR A 48 -28.76 -21.14 -9.59
C THR A 48 -27.32 -20.80 -9.99
N ARG A 49 -26.99 -19.51 -10.05
CA ARG A 49 -25.68 -19.00 -10.48
C ARG A 49 -24.80 -18.59 -9.32
N LEU A 50 -25.32 -18.58 -8.10
CA LEU A 50 -24.70 -18.07 -6.88
C LEU A 50 -24.22 -16.61 -7.08
N VAL A 51 -25.10 -15.77 -7.64
CA VAL A 51 -24.82 -14.37 -7.94
C VAL A 51 -25.75 -13.46 -7.15
N SER A 52 -25.16 -12.56 -6.37
CA SER A 52 -25.84 -11.46 -5.71
C SER A 52 -25.61 -10.16 -6.47
N THR A 53 -26.66 -9.42 -6.77
CA THR A 53 -26.61 -8.09 -7.38
C THR A 53 -27.17 -7.07 -6.40
N PHE A 54 -26.35 -6.09 -6.04
CA PHE A 54 -26.69 -4.97 -5.17
C PHE A 54 -26.78 -3.69 -6.00
N ILE A 55 -27.80 -2.87 -5.76
CA ILE A 55 -28.13 -1.72 -6.59
C ILE A 55 -28.46 -0.53 -5.67
N GLY A 56 -27.86 0.62 -5.96
CA GLY A 56 -28.06 1.89 -5.29
C GLY A 56 -27.31 2.03 -3.96
N ARG A 57 -26.48 3.04 -3.83
CA ARG A 57 -25.71 3.41 -2.64
C ARG A 57 -24.99 2.23 -1.97
N VAL A 58 -24.38 1.37 -2.81
CA VAL A 58 -23.78 0.13 -2.33
C VAL A 58 -22.57 0.44 -1.45
N VAL A 59 -22.49 -0.21 -0.29
CA VAL A 59 -21.32 -0.23 0.60
C VAL A 59 -21.03 -1.68 0.94
N LEU A 60 -19.86 -2.17 0.51
CA LEU A 60 -19.29 -3.46 0.92
C LEU A 60 -18.21 -3.21 1.96
N VAL A 61 -18.24 -4.00 3.04
CA VAL A 61 -17.21 -4.00 4.10
C VAL A 61 -16.73 -5.42 4.32
N GLN A 62 -15.40 -5.61 4.25
CA GLN A 62 -14.72 -6.84 4.63
C GLN A 62 -13.44 -6.49 5.41
N GLY A 63 -13.47 -6.69 6.72
CA GLY A 63 -12.39 -6.21 7.59
C GLY A 63 -12.18 -4.71 7.47
N THR A 64 -11.01 -4.28 6.99
CA THR A 64 -10.69 -2.88 6.75
C THR A 64 -10.99 -2.43 5.31
N LEU A 65 -11.25 -3.38 4.39
CA LEU A 65 -11.64 -3.06 3.02
C LEU A 65 -13.07 -2.52 2.99
N ILE A 66 -13.25 -1.36 2.41
CA ILE A 66 -14.54 -0.72 2.15
C ILE A 66 -14.63 -0.41 0.66
N ILE A 67 -15.67 -0.90 -0.02
CA ILE A 67 -15.97 -0.56 -1.42
C ILE A 67 -17.30 0.19 -1.46
N ARG A 68 -17.36 1.32 -2.19
CA ARG A 68 -18.58 2.08 -2.44
C ARG A 68 -18.84 2.16 -3.94
N ALA A 69 -20.11 1.96 -4.34
CA ALA A 69 -20.49 1.90 -5.76
C ALA A 69 -21.98 2.23 -5.96
N ASP A 70 -22.37 2.45 -7.22
CA ASP A 70 -23.78 2.52 -7.62
C ASP A 70 -24.38 1.13 -7.78
N ARG A 71 -23.55 0.14 -8.18
CA ARG A 71 -23.92 -1.25 -8.37
C ARG A 71 -22.75 -2.17 -8.04
N LEU A 72 -23.04 -3.30 -7.41
CA LEU A 72 -22.09 -4.37 -7.13
C LEU A 72 -22.69 -5.71 -7.54
N VAL A 73 -21.92 -6.51 -8.26
CA VAL A 73 -22.24 -7.92 -8.54
C VAL A 73 -21.22 -8.77 -7.80
N LEU A 74 -21.67 -9.61 -6.90
CA LEU A 74 -20.84 -10.61 -6.22
C LEU A 74 -21.16 -12.00 -6.72
N ARG A 75 -20.15 -12.79 -6.96
CA ARG A 75 -20.24 -14.21 -7.29
C ARG A 75 -19.34 -14.99 -6.34
N GLU A 76 -19.82 -16.12 -5.86
CA GLU A 76 -19.05 -17.08 -5.08
C GLU A 76 -18.67 -18.29 -5.95
N ASP A 77 -17.43 -18.77 -5.83
CA ASP A 77 -17.02 -20.02 -6.48
C ASP A 77 -17.29 -21.25 -5.57
N ALA A 78 -17.09 -22.44 -6.13
CA ALA A 78 -17.33 -23.69 -5.42
C ALA A 78 -16.40 -23.91 -4.19
N GLN A 79 -15.34 -23.09 -4.05
CA GLN A 79 -14.41 -23.10 -2.93
C GLN A 79 -14.75 -22.04 -1.87
N GLY A 80 -15.80 -21.23 -2.11
CA GLY A 80 -16.22 -20.15 -1.20
C GLY A 80 -15.50 -18.82 -1.41
N TYR A 81 -14.66 -18.70 -2.46
CA TYR A 81 -14.03 -17.42 -2.77
C TYR A 81 -15.00 -16.47 -3.46
N GLN A 82 -14.91 -15.21 -3.11
CA GLN A 82 -15.81 -14.17 -3.61
C GLN A 82 -15.13 -13.32 -4.68
N TYR A 83 -15.87 -13.05 -5.76
CA TYR A 83 -15.45 -12.20 -6.85
C TYR A 83 -16.50 -11.11 -7.04
N GLY A 84 -16.05 -9.87 -7.10
CA GLY A 84 -16.92 -8.71 -7.18
C GLY A 84 -16.64 -7.83 -8.39
N VAL A 85 -17.68 -7.24 -8.95
CA VAL A 85 -17.59 -6.15 -9.93
C VAL A 85 -18.42 -4.99 -9.42
N ALA A 86 -17.74 -3.94 -8.97
CA ALA A 86 -18.35 -2.70 -8.52
C ALA A 86 -18.29 -1.65 -9.63
N THR A 87 -19.42 -1.01 -9.95
CA THR A 87 -19.52 0.06 -10.94
C THR A 87 -20.10 1.31 -10.31
N GLY A 88 -19.54 2.48 -10.65
CA GLY A 88 -19.96 3.76 -10.08
C GLY A 88 -19.47 4.96 -10.88
N ARG A 89 -19.70 6.17 -10.35
CA ARG A 89 -19.30 7.44 -10.98
C ARG A 89 -18.57 8.38 -10.01
N PRO A 90 -17.39 7.98 -9.45
CA PRO A 90 -16.72 6.69 -9.57
C PRO A 90 -17.19 5.63 -8.55
N ALA A 91 -16.83 4.36 -8.76
CA ALA A 91 -16.70 3.41 -7.69
C ALA A 91 -15.39 3.67 -6.93
N THR A 92 -15.38 3.47 -5.61
CA THR A 92 -14.21 3.75 -4.76
C THR A 92 -13.92 2.59 -3.82
N PHE A 93 -12.67 2.43 -3.43
CA PHE A 93 -12.30 1.57 -2.31
C PHE A 93 -11.33 2.27 -1.35
N ARG A 94 -11.33 1.84 -0.10
CA ARG A 94 -10.34 2.18 0.93
C ARG A 94 -10.01 0.93 1.71
N GLN A 95 -8.71 0.72 2.00
CA GLN A 95 -8.21 -0.39 2.80
C GLN A 95 -7.05 0.09 3.67
N LYS A 96 -6.99 -0.38 4.91
CA LYS A 96 -5.82 -0.19 5.75
C LYS A 96 -4.69 -1.07 5.25
N ARG A 97 -3.48 -0.52 5.17
CA ARG A 97 -2.28 -1.27 4.80
C ARG A 97 -1.64 -1.89 6.02
N ASP A 98 -0.96 -3.03 5.82
CA ASP A 98 -0.08 -3.57 6.84
C ASP A 98 1.10 -2.64 7.05
N ASN A 99 1.33 -2.32 8.31
CA ASN A 99 2.41 -1.43 8.68
C ASN A 99 3.73 -2.22 8.72
N ASN A 100 4.34 -2.47 7.53
CA ASN A 100 5.67 -3.09 7.42
C ASN A 100 6.80 -2.15 7.88
N ASP A 101 6.52 -0.87 8.00
CA ASP A 101 7.44 0.10 8.60
C ASP A 101 7.29 0.07 10.13
N LYS A 102 8.42 -0.04 10.84
CA LYS A 102 8.53 -0.11 12.31
C LYS A 102 7.99 1.12 13.08
N ARG A 103 7.15 1.93 12.46
CA ARG A 103 6.43 3.04 13.07
C ARG A 103 5.01 2.56 13.37
N ASP A 104 4.87 1.79 14.46
CA ASP A 104 3.63 1.12 14.87
C ASP A 104 2.46 2.07 15.18
N ASP A 105 2.69 3.37 15.21
CA ASP A 105 1.75 4.41 15.61
C ASP A 105 1.14 5.22 14.44
N VAL A 106 1.57 4.96 13.18
CA VAL A 106 1.06 5.67 12.00
C VAL A 106 0.25 4.74 11.11
N GLU A 107 -1.06 4.92 11.10
CA GLU A 107 -1.94 4.15 10.19
C GLU A 107 -1.73 4.55 8.74
N GLN A 108 -1.56 3.57 7.88
CA GLN A 108 -1.45 3.76 6.44
C GLN A 108 -2.67 3.20 5.74
N PHE A 109 -3.12 3.92 4.71
CA PHE A 109 -4.26 3.52 3.90
C PHE A 109 -3.91 3.55 2.42
N ILE A 110 -4.57 2.68 1.68
CA ILE A 110 -4.65 2.72 0.23
C ILE A 110 -6.09 3.05 -0.15
N GLU A 111 -6.25 4.01 -1.05
CA GLU A 111 -7.54 4.37 -1.63
C GLU A 111 -7.46 4.29 -3.13
N GLY A 112 -8.54 3.91 -3.76
CA GLY A 112 -8.61 3.90 -5.21
C GLY A 112 -10.01 4.18 -5.72
N GLU A 113 -10.06 4.63 -6.97
CA GLU A 113 -11.30 4.91 -7.69
C GLU A 113 -11.19 4.57 -9.17
N GLY A 114 -12.32 4.30 -9.78
CA GLY A 114 -12.47 4.02 -11.21
C GLY A 114 -13.94 3.91 -11.56
N LEU A 115 -14.29 3.90 -12.84
CA LEU A 115 -15.70 3.63 -13.22
C LEU A 115 -16.09 2.19 -12.92
N THR A 116 -15.08 1.29 -12.90
CA THR A 116 -15.26 -0.12 -12.51
C THR A 116 -14.11 -0.54 -11.61
N ILE A 117 -14.42 -1.28 -10.55
CA ILE A 117 -13.48 -1.97 -9.68
C ILE A 117 -13.84 -3.46 -9.72
N ASP A 118 -12.91 -4.27 -10.23
CA ASP A 118 -13.00 -5.74 -10.13
C ASP A 118 -12.27 -6.18 -8.86
N TYR A 119 -12.93 -6.96 -8.03
CA TYR A 119 -12.40 -7.56 -6.81
C TYR A 119 -12.25 -9.07 -6.98
N ASP A 120 -11.05 -9.58 -6.82
CA ASP A 120 -10.73 -11.02 -6.74
C ASP A 120 -10.31 -11.36 -5.31
N GLY A 121 -11.23 -11.91 -4.54
CA GLY A 121 -10.99 -12.26 -3.14
C GLY A 121 -10.06 -13.45 -2.96
N LYS A 122 -9.86 -14.30 -3.98
CA LYS A 122 -8.92 -15.42 -3.94
C LYS A 122 -7.47 -14.95 -4.10
N ALA A 123 -7.25 -14.05 -5.07
CA ALA A 123 -5.92 -13.52 -5.38
C ALA A 123 -5.58 -12.27 -4.58
N ASP A 124 -6.54 -11.70 -3.83
CA ASP A 124 -6.42 -10.41 -3.15
C ASP A 124 -6.01 -9.29 -4.11
N VAL A 125 -6.78 -9.16 -5.20
CA VAL A 125 -6.50 -8.22 -6.28
C VAL A 125 -7.69 -7.30 -6.50
N LEU A 126 -7.41 -6.00 -6.53
CA LEU A 126 -8.32 -4.96 -6.97
C LEU A 126 -7.84 -4.42 -8.33
N THR A 127 -8.72 -4.44 -9.33
CA THR A 127 -8.45 -3.89 -10.65
C THR A 127 -9.37 -2.71 -10.92
N LEU A 128 -8.77 -1.52 -10.97
CA LEU A 128 -9.48 -0.27 -11.25
C LEU A 128 -9.40 0.03 -12.73
N ARG A 129 -10.54 0.28 -13.36
CA ARG A 129 -10.65 0.55 -14.79
C ARG A 129 -11.33 1.88 -15.06
N GLN A 130 -10.85 2.54 -16.10
CA GLN A 130 -11.40 3.80 -16.63
C GLN A 130 -11.34 4.93 -15.60
N GLN A 131 -10.53 5.94 -15.87
CA GLN A 131 -10.24 7.05 -14.96
C GLN A 131 -9.70 6.57 -13.60
N ALA A 132 -8.84 5.54 -13.66
CA ALA A 132 -8.32 4.92 -12.47
C ALA A 132 -7.36 5.84 -11.71
N VAL A 133 -7.56 5.96 -10.40
CA VAL A 133 -6.68 6.69 -9.49
C VAL A 133 -6.38 5.80 -8.28
N LEU A 134 -5.14 5.82 -7.82
CA LEU A 134 -4.72 5.16 -6.59
C LEU A 134 -3.96 6.14 -5.73
N ARG A 135 -4.29 6.19 -4.43
CA ARG A 135 -3.71 7.11 -3.44
C ARG A 135 -3.16 6.32 -2.26
N ARG A 136 -1.99 6.72 -1.77
CA ARG A 136 -1.49 6.28 -0.47
C ARG A 136 -1.60 7.41 0.52
N LEU A 137 -2.09 7.07 1.72
CA LEU A 137 -2.25 8.02 2.80
C LEU A 137 -1.51 7.54 4.04
N GLU A 138 -0.94 8.48 4.79
CA GLU A 138 -0.52 8.28 6.18
C GLU A 138 -1.53 9.03 7.06
N GLN A 139 -2.32 8.30 7.83
CA GLN A 139 -3.53 8.82 8.46
C GLN A 139 -4.45 9.44 7.38
N ASP A 140 -4.68 10.75 7.41
CA ASP A 140 -5.46 11.47 6.40
C ASP A 140 -4.58 12.29 5.44
N LYS A 141 -3.25 12.18 5.55
CA LYS A 141 -2.31 12.93 4.70
C LYS A 141 -2.00 12.16 3.42
N LEU A 142 -2.29 12.77 2.28
CA LEU A 142 -1.91 12.24 0.97
C LEU A 142 -0.38 12.20 0.84
N MET A 143 0.16 11.01 0.55
CA MET A 143 1.58 10.78 0.31
C MET A 143 1.88 10.69 -1.18
N ASP A 144 1.13 9.86 -1.90
CA ASP A 144 1.29 9.66 -3.33
C ASP A 144 -0.07 9.51 -3.99
N GLU A 145 -0.15 9.96 -5.25
CA GLU A 145 -1.31 9.78 -6.11
C GLU A 145 -0.85 9.37 -7.52
N VAL A 146 -1.46 8.33 -8.06
CA VAL A 146 -1.18 7.86 -9.42
C VAL A 146 -2.48 7.76 -10.22
N HIS A 147 -2.43 8.21 -11.49
CA HIS A 147 -3.53 8.17 -12.43
C HIS A 147 -3.18 7.31 -13.65
N GLY A 148 -4.14 6.51 -14.11
CA GLY A 148 -4.03 5.69 -15.29
C GLY A 148 -5.39 5.33 -15.89
N ALA A 149 -5.39 4.54 -16.94
CA ALA A 149 -6.61 3.93 -17.47
C ALA A 149 -6.93 2.61 -16.77
N LEU A 150 -5.88 1.89 -16.37
CA LEU A 150 -5.96 0.62 -15.66
C LEU A 150 -4.94 0.62 -14.51
N ILE A 151 -5.39 0.27 -13.31
CA ILE A 151 -4.53 0.04 -12.14
C ILE A 151 -4.87 -1.32 -11.56
N ILE A 152 -3.86 -2.16 -11.37
CA ILE A 152 -3.99 -3.47 -10.72
C ILE A 152 -3.24 -3.39 -9.40
N TYR A 153 -3.95 -3.46 -8.29
CA TYR A 153 -3.40 -3.48 -6.94
C TYR A 153 -3.50 -4.89 -6.35
N ARG A 154 -2.39 -5.40 -5.81
CA ARG A 154 -2.30 -6.68 -5.09
C ARG A 154 -2.10 -6.40 -3.61
N GLY A 155 -3.11 -6.70 -2.82
CA GLY A 155 -3.10 -6.49 -1.37
C GLY A 155 -1.99 -7.28 -0.69
N GLU A 156 -1.85 -8.58 -0.99
CA GLU A 156 -0.86 -9.47 -0.36
C GLU A 156 0.59 -8.95 -0.42
N THR A 157 0.96 -8.27 -1.51
CA THR A 157 2.33 -7.75 -1.74
C THR A 157 2.41 -6.24 -1.73
N GLU A 158 1.27 -5.56 -1.55
CA GLU A 158 1.13 -4.10 -1.66
C GLU A 158 1.70 -3.53 -2.97
N PHE A 159 1.76 -4.34 -3.99
CA PHE A 159 2.32 -3.99 -5.29
C PHE A 159 1.20 -3.57 -6.24
N TYR A 160 1.44 -2.52 -7.02
CA TYR A 160 0.51 -2.12 -8.07
C TYR A 160 1.22 -1.86 -9.40
N THR A 161 0.49 -2.11 -10.48
CA THR A 161 0.87 -1.72 -11.85
C THR A 161 -0.13 -0.71 -12.39
N VAL A 162 0.34 0.20 -13.22
CA VAL A 162 -0.48 1.26 -13.82
C VAL A 162 -0.22 1.32 -15.31
N ASP A 163 -1.29 1.23 -16.09
CA ASP A 163 -1.26 1.42 -17.53
C ASP A 163 -1.98 2.70 -17.93
N GLY A 164 -1.39 3.47 -18.83
CA GLY A 164 -1.97 4.73 -19.33
C GLY A 164 -3.12 4.52 -20.33
N ALA A 165 -3.22 3.32 -20.92
CA ALA A 165 -4.29 2.94 -21.83
C ALA A 165 -4.75 1.51 -21.56
N GLU A 166 -6.06 1.25 -21.64
CA GLU A 166 -6.61 -0.10 -21.44
C GLU A 166 -6.31 -1.05 -22.61
N ARG A 167 -6.24 -0.56 -23.84
CA ARG A 167 -5.88 -1.31 -25.05
C ARG A 167 -5.37 -0.33 -26.09
N SER A 168 -4.16 -0.53 -26.60
CA SER A 168 -3.58 0.15 -27.79
C SER A 168 -3.80 1.67 -27.93
N GLY A 169 -4.16 2.37 -26.86
CA GLY A 169 -4.37 3.82 -26.85
C GLY A 169 -3.12 4.59 -26.41
N SER A 170 -3.05 5.87 -26.75
CA SER A 170 -1.95 6.78 -26.34
C SER A 170 -2.23 7.43 -24.99
N GLY A 171 -2.42 6.61 -23.93
CA GLY A 171 -2.56 7.12 -22.57
C GLY A 171 -1.23 7.27 -21.86
N ARG A 172 -1.13 8.21 -20.91
CA ARG A 172 0.05 8.42 -20.06
C ARG A 172 -0.31 8.20 -18.60
N VAL A 173 0.60 7.55 -17.88
CA VAL A 173 0.55 7.48 -16.42
C VAL A 173 1.03 8.80 -15.84
N ARG A 174 0.34 9.30 -14.81
CA ARG A 174 0.77 10.47 -14.03
C ARG A 174 0.92 10.05 -12.58
N LEU A 175 2.09 10.31 -12.02
CA LEU A 175 2.38 10.08 -10.60
C LEU A 175 2.75 11.41 -9.95
N THR A 176 2.14 11.70 -8.80
CA THR A 176 2.49 12.81 -7.91
C THR A 176 2.94 12.24 -6.58
N MET A 177 4.14 12.60 -6.12
CA MET A 177 4.70 12.18 -4.84
C MET A 177 4.92 13.40 -3.96
N GLN A 178 4.44 13.35 -2.73
CA GLN A 178 4.72 14.41 -1.75
C GLN A 178 6.14 14.24 -1.18
N PRO A 179 6.86 15.34 -0.93
CA PRO A 179 8.13 15.28 -0.23
C PRO A 179 7.93 14.63 1.14
N ARG A 180 8.67 13.57 1.43
CA ARG A 180 8.69 13.00 2.77
C ARG A 180 9.39 13.97 3.70
N SER A 181 8.72 14.44 4.75
CA SER A 181 9.37 15.19 5.83
C SER A 181 10.44 14.29 6.42
N LYS A 182 11.69 14.58 6.15
CA LYS A 182 12.79 14.00 6.91
C LYS A 182 12.64 14.60 8.30
N ASN A 183 12.07 13.89 9.26
CA ASN A 183 12.39 14.07 10.66
C ASN A 183 13.82 13.56 10.82
N SER A 184 14.79 14.34 10.31
CA SER A 184 16.16 14.24 10.75
C SER A 184 16.17 14.70 12.20
N PRO A 185 16.70 13.93 13.15
CA PRO A 185 17.07 14.48 14.45
C PRO A 185 17.96 15.69 14.12
N THR A 186 17.65 16.81 14.75
CA THR A 186 18.36 18.09 14.61
C THR A 186 19.85 17.83 14.55
N GLN A 187 20.41 17.86 13.34
CA GLN A 187 21.86 17.94 13.20
C GLN A 187 22.23 19.30 13.78
N PRO A 188 23.14 19.37 14.76
CA PRO A 188 23.59 20.65 15.30
C PRO A 188 23.98 21.55 14.13
N ALA A 189 23.49 22.77 14.13
CA ALA A 189 23.79 23.75 13.10
C ALA A 189 25.28 23.75 12.82
N ALA A 190 25.68 23.43 11.59
CA ALA A 190 27.05 23.61 11.15
C ALA A 190 27.45 25.06 11.43
N PRO A 191 28.67 25.30 11.95
CA PRO A 191 29.14 26.66 12.19
C PRO A 191 28.98 27.49 10.92
N ALA A 192 28.44 28.69 11.08
CA ALA A 192 28.21 29.62 9.98
C ALA A 192 29.43 29.66 9.04
N ALA A 193 29.19 29.39 7.77
CA ALA A 193 30.22 29.49 6.74
C ALA A 193 30.89 30.86 6.82
N GLN A 194 32.18 30.87 7.03
CA GLN A 194 32.99 32.08 6.94
C GLN A 194 32.80 32.73 5.55
N PRO A 195 32.70 34.04 5.46
CA PRO A 195 32.56 34.72 4.17
C PRO A 195 33.71 34.33 3.24
N ALA A 196 33.34 33.86 2.07
CA ALA A 196 34.31 33.50 1.03
C ALA A 196 35.26 34.66 0.73
N THR A 197 36.56 34.40 0.89
CA THR A 197 37.61 35.32 0.47
C THR A 197 37.49 35.55 -1.02
N PRO A 198 37.49 36.81 -1.52
CA PRO A 198 37.44 37.08 -2.95
C PRO A 198 38.62 36.45 -3.67
N LEU A 199 38.36 35.68 -4.71
CA LEU A 199 39.39 35.11 -5.56
C LEU A 199 40.12 36.29 -6.31
N LYS A 200 41.42 36.33 -6.16
CA LYS A 200 42.30 37.25 -6.88
C LYS A 200 42.19 36.96 -8.39
N PRO A 201 42.06 37.98 -9.27
CA PRO A 201 42.05 37.75 -10.72
C PRO A 201 43.32 37.04 -11.15
N ALA A 202 43.24 36.03 -11.98
CA ALA A 202 44.38 35.40 -12.60
C ALA A 202 45.02 36.41 -13.60
N ASP A 203 46.29 36.71 -13.39
CA ASP A 203 47.08 37.50 -14.32
C ASP A 203 47.14 36.80 -15.67
N ALA A 204 47.02 37.61 -16.70
CA ALA A 204 47.03 37.20 -18.10
C ALA A 204 48.30 36.40 -18.43
N LEU A 205 48.10 35.26 -19.07
CA LEU A 205 49.17 34.42 -19.62
C LEU A 205 49.96 35.20 -20.67
N SER A 206 51.24 35.40 -20.38
CA SER A 206 52.20 35.93 -21.37
C SER A 206 52.29 35.02 -22.62
N PRO A 207 52.37 35.56 -23.81
CA PRO A 207 52.53 34.77 -25.03
C PRO A 207 53.91 34.12 -25.12
N ALA A 208 53.95 32.86 -25.49
CA ALA A 208 55.18 32.10 -25.70
C ALA A 208 56.02 32.67 -26.83
N PRO A 209 57.39 32.64 -26.72
CA PRO A 209 58.27 33.16 -27.77
C PRO A 209 58.23 32.27 -29.00
N GLY A 210 58.16 32.93 -30.16
CA GLY A 210 58.08 32.29 -31.45
C GLY A 210 59.28 31.43 -31.81
N VAL A 211 59.01 30.32 -32.41
CA VAL A 211 59.99 29.49 -33.14
C VAL A 211 60.11 30.02 -34.55
N ARG A 212 61.33 30.51 -34.91
CA ARG A 212 61.71 30.75 -36.27
C ARG A 212 62.02 29.46 -36.99
N ARG A 213 61.42 29.23 -38.05
CA ARG A 213 61.72 28.76 -39.41
C ARG A 213 60.56 28.06 -40.01
#